data_2cf2c18fc216fa2d371831de2dc05a54
#
_entry.id   2cf2c18fc216fa2d371831de2dc05a54
#
_cell.length_a   1.000
_cell.length_b   1.000
_cell.length_c   1.000
_cell.angle_alpha   90.00
_cell.angle_beta   90.00
_cell.angle_gamma   90.00
#
_symmetry.space_group_name_H-M   'P 1'
#
loop_
_entity.id
_entity.type
_entity.pdbx_description
1 polymer ?
#
loop_
_entity_poly.entity_id
_entity_poly.type
_entity_poly.pdbx_seq_one_letter_code
_entity_poly.pdbx_strand_id
1 'polypeptide(L)' 'MTSAKMIKLLKKNGFVQIAGGKGSHKKFYNQSTGKSTIVPDHKQELGKGLEHRILKQDGLK' A
#
# COMPACT_ATOMS: atom_id res chain seq x y z
N MET A 1 -7.59 -9.62 1.68
CA MET A 1 -6.12 -9.43 1.81
C MET A 1 -5.82 -8.66 3.09
N THR A 2 -4.83 -9.09 3.83
CA THR A 2 -4.41 -8.37 5.04
C THR A 2 -3.47 -7.22 4.68
N SER A 3 -3.34 -6.27 5.62
CA SER A 3 -2.39 -5.17 5.43
C SER A 3 -0.97 -5.68 5.22
N ALA A 4 -0.57 -6.71 5.98
CA ALA A 4 0.77 -7.29 5.85
C ALA A 4 1.01 -7.84 4.45
N LYS A 5 0.02 -8.52 3.89
CA LYS A 5 0.13 -9.05 2.53
C LYS A 5 0.19 -7.95 1.50
N MET A 6 -0.61 -6.89 1.69
CA MET A 6 -0.59 -5.75 0.78
C MET A 6 0.77 -5.07 0.80
N ILE A 7 1.33 -4.83 1.99
CA ILE A 7 2.64 -4.21 2.14
C ILE A 7 3.72 -5.07 1.48
N LYS A 8 3.66 -6.38 1.69
CA LYS A 8 4.60 -7.30 1.08
C LYS A 8 4.53 -7.24 -0.45
N LEU A 9 3.31 -7.19 -0.99
CA LEU A 9 3.10 -7.08 -2.43
C LEU A 9 3.67 -5.77 -2.98
N LEU A 10 3.44 -4.66 -2.29
CA LEU A 10 3.96 -3.36 -2.70
C LEU A 10 5.48 -3.37 -2.73
N LYS A 11 6.12 -3.89 -1.69
CA LYS A 11 7.58 -3.98 -1.63
C LYS A 11 8.14 -4.85 -2.74
N LYS A 12 7.45 -5.93 -3.06
CA LYS A 12 7.86 -6.82 -4.15
C LYS A 12 7.82 -6.11 -5.50
N ASN A 13 6.97 -5.12 -5.64
CA ASN A 13 6.80 -4.38 -6.89
C ASN A 13 7.54 -3.03 -6.91
N GLY A 14 8.50 -2.86 -6.02
CA GLY A 14 9.38 -1.70 -6.05
C GLY A 14 8.94 -0.53 -5.18
N PHE A 15 7.89 -0.69 -4.39
CA PHE A 15 7.47 0.32 -3.46
C PHE A 15 8.30 0.27 -2.19
N VAL A 16 8.63 1.44 -1.65
CA VAL A 16 9.34 1.54 -0.37
C VAL A 16 8.51 2.40 0.57
N GLN A 17 8.60 2.09 1.86
CA GLN A 17 7.90 2.86 2.86
C GLN A 17 8.64 4.19 3.07
N ILE A 18 7.88 5.27 3.07
CA ILE A 18 8.44 6.62 3.30
C ILE A 18 7.67 7.30 4.43
N ALA A 19 8.23 8.39 4.93
CA ALA A 19 7.55 9.20 5.93
C ALA A 19 6.33 9.86 5.33
N GLY A 20 5.34 10.22 6.18
CA GLY A 20 4.15 10.93 5.74
C GLY A 20 2.84 10.30 6.12
N GLY A 21 2.83 9.05 6.58
CA GLY A 21 1.63 8.43 7.10
C GLY A 21 1.32 8.90 8.52
N LYS A 22 0.06 8.79 8.92
CA LYS A 22 -0.37 9.14 10.28
C LYS A 22 -0.86 7.90 11.02
N GLY A 23 -0.40 7.73 12.26
CA GLY A 23 -0.83 6.63 13.09
C GLY A 23 -0.49 5.28 12.45
N SER A 24 -1.50 4.45 12.24
CA SER A 24 -1.32 3.15 11.62
C SER A 24 -1.26 3.20 10.10
N HIS A 25 -1.44 4.37 9.48
CA HIS A 25 -1.35 4.50 8.04
C HIS A 25 0.11 4.57 7.61
N LYS A 26 0.50 3.71 6.67
CA LYS A 26 1.86 3.66 6.14
C LYS A 26 1.86 4.16 4.70
N LYS A 27 2.77 5.07 4.39
CA LYS A 27 2.88 5.62 3.04
C LYS A 27 4.00 4.90 2.29
N PHE A 28 3.72 4.55 1.04
CA PHE A 28 4.65 3.85 0.17
C PHE A 28 4.82 4.63 -1.12
N TYR A 29 6.00 4.57 -1.68
CA TYR A 29 6.35 5.29 -2.90
C TYR A 29 7.15 4.39 -3.82
N ASN A 30 6.85 4.45 -5.11
CA ASN A 30 7.59 3.71 -6.13
C ASN A 30 8.35 4.72 -7.00
N GLN A 31 9.67 4.73 -6.84
CA GLN A 31 10.53 5.66 -7.54
C GLN A 31 10.54 5.42 -9.05
N SER A 32 10.35 4.17 -9.46
CA SER A 32 10.35 3.82 -10.89
C SER A 32 9.13 4.33 -11.63
N THR A 33 7.97 4.34 -10.97
CA THR A 33 6.72 4.77 -11.60
C THR A 33 6.29 6.16 -11.15
N GLY A 34 6.85 6.69 -10.06
CA GLY A 34 6.42 7.93 -9.46
C GLY A 34 5.10 7.84 -8.71
N LYS A 35 4.58 6.66 -8.53
CA LYS A 35 3.29 6.46 -7.85
C LYS A 35 3.47 6.28 -6.36
N SER A 36 2.47 6.72 -5.60
CA SER A 36 2.45 6.55 -4.15
C SER A 36 1.09 6.05 -3.71
N THR A 37 1.07 5.39 -2.55
CA THR A 37 -0.17 4.88 -1.99
C THR A 37 -0.06 4.83 -0.47
N ILE A 38 -1.21 4.80 0.20
CA ILE A 38 -1.25 4.70 1.66
C ILE A 38 -2.00 3.42 2.02
N VAL A 39 -1.42 2.63 2.92
CA VAL A 39 -2.01 1.38 3.38
C VAL A 39 -2.25 1.47 4.88
N PRO A 40 -3.49 1.27 5.34
CA PRO A 40 -3.74 1.19 6.78
C PRO A 40 -3.12 -0.10 7.32
N ASP A 41 -2.19 0.05 8.25
CA ASP A 41 -1.49 -1.09 8.84
C ASP A 41 -2.17 -1.47 10.15
N HIS A 42 -3.15 -2.35 10.06
CA HIS A 42 -3.85 -2.88 11.23
C HIS A 42 -4.07 -4.38 11.05
N LYS A 43 -4.48 -5.04 12.13
CA LYS A 43 -4.58 -6.50 12.14
C LYS A 43 -5.78 -7.05 11.38
N GLN A 44 -6.74 -6.20 11.05
CA GLN A 44 -7.93 -6.63 10.33
C GLN A 44 -7.66 -6.74 8.83
N GLU A 45 -8.48 -7.54 8.15
CA GLU A 45 -8.39 -7.62 6.72
C GLU A 45 -8.80 -6.31 6.06
N LEU A 46 -8.16 -5.99 4.97
CA LEU A 46 -8.59 -4.87 4.12
C LEU A 46 -9.87 -5.27 3.42
N GLY A 47 -10.86 -4.38 3.43
CA GLY A 47 -12.07 -4.61 2.64
C GLY A 47 -11.73 -4.69 1.16
N LYS A 48 -12.53 -5.44 0.39
CA LYS A 48 -12.29 -5.61 -1.04
C LYS A 48 -12.26 -4.29 -1.79
N GLY A 49 -13.12 -3.35 -1.42
CA GLY A 49 -13.13 -2.03 -2.04
C GLY A 49 -11.85 -1.27 -1.81
N LEU A 50 -11.34 -1.29 -0.59
CA LEU A 50 -10.09 -0.62 -0.24
C LEU A 50 -8.90 -1.30 -0.90
N GLU A 51 -8.87 -2.61 -0.87
CA GLU A 51 -7.84 -3.40 -1.54
C GLU A 51 -7.77 -3.05 -3.04
N HIS A 52 -8.91 -3.01 -3.69
CA HIS A 52 -9.00 -2.68 -5.10
C HIS A 52 -8.51 -1.27 -5.38
N ARG A 53 -8.89 -0.32 -4.51
CA ARG A 53 -8.46 1.07 -4.65
C ARG A 53 -6.95 1.20 -4.53
N ILE A 54 -6.35 0.53 -3.55
CA ILE A 54 -4.91 0.59 -3.36
C ILE A 54 -4.19 0.01 -4.58
N LEU A 55 -4.61 -1.16 -5.04
CA LEU A 55 -4.00 -1.81 -6.19
C LEU A 55 -4.15 -0.97 -7.45
N LYS A 56 -5.25 -0.27 -7.60
CA LYS A 56 -5.47 0.60 -8.74
C LYS A 56 -4.61 1.85 -8.67
N GLN A 57 -4.45 2.44 -7.47
CA GLN A 57 -3.62 3.63 -7.28
C GLN A 57 -2.15 3.35 -7.56
N ASP A 58 -1.67 2.18 -7.18
CA ASP A 58 -0.26 1.84 -7.34
C ASP A 58 0.05 1.21 -8.69
N GLY A 59 -0.93 1.06 -9.54
CA GLY A 59 -0.75 0.56 -10.90
C GLY A 59 -0.60 -0.94 -11.01
N LEU A 60 -0.91 -1.69 -9.96
CA LEU A 60 -0.79 -3.15 -9.97
C LEU A 60 -2.05 -3.85 -10.48
N LYS A 61 -3.09 -3.10 -10.79
CA LYS A 61 -4.33 -3.68 -11.27
C LYS A 61 -5.02 -2.82 -12.31
#